data_22f83083bcc205f9bc3cfaa729596778
#
_entry.id   22f83083bcc205f9bc3cfaa729596778
#
_cell.length_a   1.000
_cell.length_b   1.000
_cell.length_c   1.000
_cell.angle_alpha   90.00
_cell.angle_beta   90.00
_cell.angle_gamma   90.00
#
_symmetry.space_group_name_H-M   'P 1'
#
loop_
_entity.id
_entity.type
_entity.pdbx_description
1 polymer ?
#
loop_
_entity_poly.entity_id
_entity_poly.type
_entity_poly.pdbx_seq_one_letter_code
_entity_poly.pdbx_strand_id
1 'polypeptide(L)'
;TYYRINDLVTFGNVVYRVTTAHTSEGTFIDMTKVVEYVKGFNNEGEWDISNEYQSGDVVNYNGSSYVAITTSLAGFQPPQYLGVSTDPNAKWSILSDGLAGAAGTYTEGTFNRGDLTQYGGNIYRHKIGVTTNVSPLQVGFGSIGDAQYQGPAVWDLLVKGFNFVGNFSTTFNYHPGHIARYGSDSYISIGNSHTNVVPTAGIGTQWEVLASGDSSAALNTKGDLLTYNSGNQR
;
A
#
# COMPACT_ATOMS: atom_id res chain seq x y z
N THR A 1 24.18 12.46 -41.28
CA THR A 1 24.33 11.02 -41.53
C THR A 1 23.26 10.57 -42.53
N TYR A 2 23.65 9.69 -43.49
CA TYR A 2 22.69 9.06 -44.41
C TYR A 2 22.15 7.77 -43.78
N TYR A 3 20.83 7.66 -43.73
CA TYR A 3 20.10 6.47 -43.24
C TYR A 3 19.42 5.72 -44.38
N ARG A 4 19.53 4.40 -44.36
CA ARG A 4 18.93 3.49 -45.33
C ARG A 4 17.62 2.92 -44.80
N ILE A 5 16.77 2.46 -45.70
CA ILE A 5 15.57 1.70 -45.32
C ILE A 5 15.98 0.49 -44.45
N ASN A 6 15.29 0.25 -43.33
CA ASN A 6 15.53 -0.73 -42.32
C ASN A 6 16.72 -0.46 -41.38
N ASP A 7 17.44 0.67 -41.52
CA ASP A 7 18.35 1.07 -40.44
C ASP A 7 17.58 1.29 -39.16
N LEU A 8 18.21 0.93 -38.01
CA LEU A 8 17.69 1.20 -36.69
C LEU A 8 18.37 2.43 -36.12
N VAL A 9 17.57 3.38 -35.66
CA VAL A 9 18.05 4.62 -35.03
C VAL A 9 17.41 4.79 -33.68
N THR A 10 18.19 5.20 -32.69
CA THR A 10 17.69 5.52 -31.37
C THR A 10 17.51 7.03 -31.25
N PHE A 11 16.32 7.44 -30.85
CA PHE A 11 16.02 8.81 -30.52
C PHE A 11 15.15 8.86 -29.29
N GLY A 12 15.61 9.58 -28.27
CA GLY A 12 15.05 9.44 -26.94
C GLY A 12 15.20 7.99 -26.46
N ASN A 13 14.16 7.44 -25.89
CA ASN A 13 14.14 6.06 -25.38
C ASN A 13 13.48 5.08 -26.36
N VAL A 14 13.36 5.47 -27.61
CA VAL A 14 12.69 4.68 -28.64
C VAL A 14 13.67 4.33 -29.74
N VAL A 15 13.66 3.06 -30.15
CA VAL A 15 14.31 2.60 -31.35
C VAL A 15 13.33 2.70 -32.50
N TYR A 16 13.73 3.41 -33.54
CA TYR A 16 12.95 3.57 -34.77
C TYR A 16 13.58 2.79 -35.90
N ARG A 17 12.73 2.26 -36.75
CA ARG A 17 13.17 1.68 -38.04
C ARG A 17 12.91 2.66 -39.18
N VAL A 18 13.92 2.93 -39.94
CA VAL A 18 13.83 3.83 -41.12
C VAL A 18 12.96 3.18 -42.18
N THR A 19 11.94 3.91 -42.64
CA THR A 19 11.01 3.50 -43.71
C THR A 19 11.31 4.15 -45.04
N THR A 20 11.97 5.33 -45.02
CA THR A 20 12.36 6.07 -46.21
C THR A 20 13.81 6.54 -46.07
N ALA A 21 14.66 6.15 -47.04
CA ALA A 21 16.06 6.54 -47.03
C ALA A 21 16.19 8.07 -47.08
N HIS A 22 17.03 8.62 -46.22
CA HIS A 22 17.22 10.06 -46.10
C HIS A 22 18.55 10.44 -45.48
N THR A 23 18.96 11.68 -45.63
CA THR A 23 20.06 12.28 -44.87
C THR A 23 19.48 13.07 -43.71
N SER A 24 20.01 12.86 -42.50
CA SER A 24 19.62 13.62 -41.32
C SER A 24 20.06 15.10 -41.50
N GLU A 25 19.10 16.00 -41.28
CA GLU A 25 19.31 17.45 -41.33
C GLU A 25 19.18 18.04 -39.91
N GLY A 26 20.09 17.72 -39.02
CA GLY A 26 20.10 18.28 -37.67
C GLY A 26 19.90 17.25 -36.56
N THR A 27 19.43 17.72 -35.41
CA THR A 27 19.28 16.92 -34.19
C THR A 27 17.90 16.26 -34.03
N PHE A 28 17.02 16.43 -34.99
CA PHE A 28 15.64 15.95 -34.91
C PHE A 28 15.43 14.76 -35.84
N ILE A 29 14.70 13.74 -35.34
CA ILE A 29 14.26 12.60 -36.14
C ILE A 29 13.02 13.00 -36.95
N ASP A 30 13.03 12.74 -38.25
CA ASP A 30 11.86 12.97 -39.10
C ASP A 30 10.88 11.81 -38.99
N MET A 31 9.83 12.01 -38.20
CA MET A 31 8.83 10.99 -37.91
C MET A 31 8.05 10.53 -39.15
N THR A 32 8.13 11.25 -40.28
CA THR A 32 7.51 10.79 -41.51
C THR A 32 8.32 9.71 -42.24
N LYS A 33 9.60 9.57 -41.88
CA LYS A 33 10.56 8.65 -42.51
C LYS A 33 10.94 7.46 -41.66
N VAL A 34 10.36 7.35 -40.46
CA VAL A 34 10.63 6.29 -39.51
C VAL A 34 9.34 5.73 -38.92
N VAL A 35 9.41 4.53 -38.42
CA VAL A 35 8.34 3.91 -37.62
C VAL A 35 8.93 3.43 -36.29
N GLU A 36 8.20 3.58 -35.22
CA GLU A 36 8.57 3.02 -33.91
C GLU A 36 8.77 1.51 -34.06
N TYR A 37 9.91 1.01 -33.59
CA TYR A 37 10.28 -0.40 -33.64
C TYR A 37 10.29 -1.05 -32.26
N VAL A 38 10.94 -0.38 -31.31
CA VAL A 38 10.96 -0.79 -29.90
C VAL A 38 10.89 0.45 -29.04
N LYS A 39 9.92 0.47 -28.11
CA LYS A 39 9.85 1.49 -27.08
C LYS A 39 10.69 1.06 -25.89
N GLY A 40 11.69 1.85 -25.55
CA GLY A 40 12.53 1.63 -24.38
C GLY A 40 11.99 2.32 -23.14
N PHE A 41 12.57 1.98 -22.01
CA PHE A 41 12.39 2.70 -20.74
C PHE A 41 13.67 3.46 -20.43
N ASN A 42 13.51 4.67 -19.88
CA ASN A 42 14.61 5.48 -19.39
C ASN A 42 14.39 5.76 -17.90
N ASN A 43 15.34 5.35 -17.06
CA ASN A 43 15.24 5.54 -15.63
C ASN A 43 15.75 6.95 -15.27
N GLU A 44 14.84 7.81 -14.84
CA GLU A 44 15.10 9.18 -14.40
C GLU A 44 15.32 9.33 -12.89
N GLY A 45 15.23 8.22 -12.14
CA GLY A 45 15.40 8.22 -10.69
C GLY A 45 14.15 8.67 -9.94
N GLU A 46 14.32 9.46 -8.87
CA GLU A 46 13.18 9.98 -8.10
C GLU A 46 12.42 11.06 -8.88
N TRP A 47 11.10 11.03 -8.79
CA TRP A 47 10.26 12.04 -9.41
C TRP A 47 10.50 13.43 -8.80
N ASP A 48 10.64 14.43 -9.67
CA ASP A 48 10.79 15.83 -9.26
C ASP A 48 9.76 16.71 -9.99
N ILE A 49 9.09 17.57 -9.24
CA ILE A 49 8.02 18.45 -9.77
C ILE A 49 8.50 19.42 -10.85
N SER A 50 9.79 19.76 -10.85
CA SER A 50 10.40 20.71 -11.78
C SER A 50 10.87 20.07 -13.09
N ASN A 51 10.96 18.75 -13.14
CA ASN A 51 11.43 18.02 -14.30
C ASN A 51 10.31 17.78 -15.31
N GLU A 52 10.68 17.85 -16.60
CA GLU A 52 9.82 17.37 -17.68
C GLU A 52 10.14 15.94 -18.01
N TYR A 53 9.09 15.12 -18.15
CA TYR A 53 9.21 13.70 -18.46
C TYR A 53 8.61 13.39 -19.83
N GLN A 54 9.23 12.44 -20.51
CA GLN A 54 8.83 11.98 -21.82
C GLN A 54 8.17 10.59 -21.73
N SER A 55 7.35 10.24 -22.70
CA SER A 55 6.79 8.90 -22.77
C SER A 55 7.89 7.84 -22.76
N GLY A 56 7.82 6.89 -21.82
CA GLY A 56 8.83 5.87 -21.59
C GLY A 56 9.81 6.17 -20.45
N ASP A 57 9.82 7.41 -19.93
CA ASP A 57 10.61 7.70 -18.72
C ASP A 57 10.01 6.98 -17.51
N VAL A 58 10.89 6.41 -16.71
CA VAL A 58 10.55 5.71 -15.48
C VAL A 58 11.06 6.53 -14.30
N VAL A 59 10.17 6.78 -13.37
CA VAL A 59 10.51 7.48 -12.14
C VAL A 59 10.11 6.64 -10.92
N ASN A 60 10.81 6.85 -9.83
CA ASN A 60 10.39 6.35 -8.52
C ASN A 60 9.65 7.44 -7.77
N TYR A 61 8.58 7.08 -7.13
CA TYR A 61 7.86 7.95 -6.22
C TYR A 61 7.20 7.13 -5.12
N ASN A 62 7.49 7.50 -3.88
CA ASN A 62 6.88 6.88 -2.71
C ASN A 62 7.01 5.34 -2.71
N GLY A 63 8.21 4.84 -3.03
CA GLY A 63 8.55 3.42 -3.05
C GLY A 63 8.04 2.63 -4.26
N SER A 64 7.27 3.24 -5.15
CA SER A 64 6.76 2.61 -6.37
C SER A 64 7.44 3.19 -7.60
N SER A 65 7.53 2.40 -8.68
CA SER A 65 8.04 2.87 -9.97
C SER A 65 6.90 3.10 -10.94
N TYR A 66 6.99 4.19 -11.67
CA TYR A 66 5.98 4.64 -12.64
C TYR A 66 6.62 4.90 -13.99
N VAL A 67 5.90 4.60 -15.06
CA VAL A 67 6.30 4.93 -16.42
C VAL A 67 5.40 6.02 -16.97
N ALA A 68 6.01 7.05 -17.56
CA ALA A 68 5.32 8.10 -18.27
C ALA A 68 4.66 7.54 -19.55
N ILE A 69 3.37 7.78 -19.72
CA ILE A 69 2.61 7.32 -20.90
C ILE A 69 2.30 8.44 -21.88
N THR A 70 2.65 9.67 -21.50
CA THR A 70 2.57 10.86 -22.36
C THR A 70 3.85 11.68 -22.24
N THR A 71 3.95 12.80 -22.96
CA THR A 71 5.07 13.74 -22.89
C THR A 71 4.70 15.01 -22.15
N SER A 72 5.71 15.81 -21.78
CA SER A 72 5.55 17.10 -21.09
C SER A 72 4.85 17.00 -19.74
N LEU A 73 5.40 16.21 -18.84
CA LEU A 73 4.78 15.88 -17.55
C LEU A 73 5.26 16.72 -16.37
N ALA A 74 5.80 17.93 -16.59
CA ALA A 74 6.17 18.82 -15.49
C ALA A 74 4.98 19.07 -14.56
N GLY A 75 5.18 18.86 -13.26
CA GLY A 75 4.17 19.10 -12.22
C GLY A 75 3.10 18.00 -12.06
N PHE A 76 3.08 16.96 -12.90
CA PHE A 76 2.09 15.88 -12.77
C PHE A 76 2.63 14.74 -11.91
N GLN A 77 2.28 14.74 -10.64
CA GLN A 77 2.71 13.73 -9.66
C GLN A 77 2.14 12.35 -10.00
N PRO A 78 2.98 11.28 -10.08
CA PRO A 78 2.54 9.97 -10.56
C PRO A 78 1.28 9.40 -9.93
N PRO A 79 1.10 9.34 -8.59
CA PRO A 79 -0.08 8.72 -7.97
C PRO A 79 -1.40 9.43 -8.26
N GLN A 80 -1.34 10.73 -8.58
CA GLN A 80 -2.55 11.54 -8.83
C GLN A 80 -3.08 11.37 -10.27
N TYR A 81 -2.19 10.98 -11.18
CA TYR A 81 -2.49 10.92 -12.62
C TYR A 81 -2.25 9.50 -13.18
N LEU A 82 -2.58 8.49 -12.35
CA LEU A 82 -2.52 7.09 -12.77
C LEU A 82 -3.64 6.75 -13.74
N GLY A 83 -3.32 5.93 -14.74
CA GLY A 83 -4.30 5.38 -15.65
C GLY A 83 -3.66 4.57 -16.78
N VAL A 84 -4.46 4.27 -17.77
CA VAL A 84 -4.06 3.61 -19.01
C VAL A 84 -3.97 4.64 -20.13
N SER A 85 -3.21 4.36 -21.18
CA SER A 85 -2.97 5.30 -22.29
C SER A 85 -4.24 5.75 -23.02
N THR A 86 -5.38 5.11 -22.82
CA THR A 86 -6.68 5.51 -23.36
C THR A 86 -7.42 6.55 -22.51
N ASP A 87 -6.99 6.79 -21.27
CA ASP A 87 -7.53 7.84 -20.41
C ASP A 87 -6.81 9.16 -20.73
N PRO A 88 -7.50 10.20 -21.22
CA PRO A 88 -6.87 11.47 -21.58
C PRO A 88 -6.27 12.21 -20.37
N ASN A 89 -6.72 11.91 -19.16
CA ASN A 89 -6.20 12.50 -17.93
C ASN A 89 -5.01 11.73 -17.36
N ALA A 90 -4.83 10.47 -17.73
CA ALA A 90 -3.72 9.66 -17.27
C ALA A 90 -2.41 10.15 -17.86
N LYS A 91 -1.39 10.28 -17.00
CA LYS A 91 -0.04 10.68 -17.33
C LYS A 91 0.97 9.58 -17.08
N TRP A 92 0.66 8.76 -16.10
CA TRP A 92 1.54 7.72 -15.58
C TRP A 92 0.84 6.38 -15.55
N SER A 93 1.59 5.33 -15.79
CA SER A 93 1.18 3.95 -15.50
C SER A 93 2.12 3.37 -14.45
N ILE A 94 1.59 2.55 -13.56
CA ILE A 94 2.42 1.89 -12.57
C ILE A 94 3.22 0.77 -13.23
N LEU A 95 4.52 0.77 -12.98
CA LEU A 95 5.44 -0.27 -13.46
C LEU A 95 5.71 -1.30 -12.37
N SER A 96 5.92 -0.84 -11.14
CA SER A 96 6.14 -1.70 -9.98
C SER A 96 5.52 -1.05 -8.75
N ASP A 97 4.69 -1.81 -8.04
CA ASP A 97 4.17 -1.42 -6.74
C ASP A 97 5.20 -1.66 -5.64
N GLY A 98 5.52 -0.64 -4.89
CA GLY A 98 6.45 -0.69 -3.78
C GLY A 98 5.83 -0.22 -2.47
N LEU A 99 6.69 -0.08 -1.48
CA LEU A 99 6.33 0.37 -0.13
C LEU A 99 7.08 1.66 0.18
N ALA A 100 6.37 2.64 0.68
CA ALA A 100 6.94 3.91 1.11
C ALA A 100 7.34 3.84 2.57
N GLY A 101 8.62 3.70 2.82
CA GLY A 101 9.20 3.87 4.15
C GLY A 101 8.65 2.95 5.24
N ALA A 102 8.81 3.37 6.49
CA ALA A 102 8.33 2.65 7.67
C ALA A 102 6.88 3.04 8.00
N ALA A 103 6.10 2.05 8.45
CA ALA A 103 4.73 2.29 8.88
C ALA A 103 4.70 3.10 10.19
N GLY A 104 4.11 4.28 10.13
CA GLY A 104 3.70 5.03 11.33
C GLY A 104 2.33 4.59 11.84
N THR A 105 1.98 4.96 13.08
CA THR A 105 0.60 4.80 13.56
C THR A 105 -0.34 5.65 12.74
N TYR A 106 -1.49 5.09 12.36
CA TYR A 106 -2.50 5.82 11.60
C TYR A 106 -2.94 7.07 12.36
N THR A 107 -2.84 8.18 11.67
CA THR A 107 -3.46 9.45 12.04
C THR A 107 -4.24 9.97 10.83
N GLU A 108 -5.30 10.73 11.08
CA GLU A 108 -6.00 11.38 9.98
C GLU A 108 -5.04 12.27 9.19
N GLY A 109 -5.11 12.19 7.87
CA GLY A 109 -4.20 12.90 6.98
C GLY A 109 -4.35 12.48 5.54
N THR A 110 -3.45 12.97 4.70
CA THR A 110 -3.37 12.62 3.29
C THR A 110 -2.40 11.45 3.11
N PHE A 111 -2.84 10.45 2.38
CA PHE A 111 -2.06 9.27 2.05
C PHE A 111 -1.92 9.12 0.54
N ASN A 112 -0.73 8.74 0.13
CA ASN A 112 -0.40 8.44 -1.26
C ASN A 112 -0.29 6.93 -1.46
N ARG A 113 -0.40 6.47 -2.70
CA ARG A 113 -0.14 5.07 -3.03
C ARG A 113 1.24 4.64 -2.53
N GLY A 114 1.30 3.49 -1.87
CA GLY A 114 2.53 2.95 -1.28
C GLY A 114 2.73 3.31 0.19
N ASP A 115 2.04 4.33 0.72
CA ASP A 115 2.16 4.69 2.13
C ASP A 115 1.75 3.53 3.03
N LEU A 116 2.51 3.37 4.10
CA LEU A 116 2.27 2.37 5.13
C LEU A 116 1.73 3.00 6.39
N THR A 117 0.76 2.35 7.01
CA THR A 117 0.27 2.75 8.33
C THR A 117 0.03 1.55 9.22
N GLN A 118 0.30 1.72 10.51
CA GLN A 118 -0.09 0.78 11.53
C GLN A 118 -1.47 1.19 12.09
N TYR A 119 -2.41 0.26 12.04
CA TYR A 119 -3.73 0.45 12.60
C TYR A 119 -4.14 -0.77 13.42
N GLY A 120 -4.32 -0.59 14.71
CA GLY A 120 -4.40 -1.71 15.64
C GLY A 120 -3.06 -2.45 15.71
N GLY A 121 -3.10 -3.76 15.61
CA GLY A 121 -1.90 -4.61 15.52
C GLY A 121 -1.39 -4.82 14.10
N ASN A 122 -2.10 -4.31 13.10
CA ASN A 122 -1.89 -4.62 11.69
C ASN A 122 -1.16 -3.51 10.96
N ILE A 123 -0.47 -3.87 9.87
CA ILE A 123 0.13 -2.90 8.93
C ILE A 123 -0.66 -2.94 7.63
N TYR A 124 -1.02 -1.78 7.15
CA TYR A 124 -1.77 -1.57 5.92
C TYR A 124 -0.96 -0.74 4.93
N ARG A 125 -1.15 -1.01 3.64
CA ARG A 125 -0.60 -0.25 2.52
C ARG A 125 -1.73 0.49 1.82
N HIS A 126 -1.53 1.77 1.56
CA HIS A 126 -2.43 2.55 0.72
C HIS A 126 -2.29 2.12 -0.75
N LYS A 127 -3.39 1.77 -1.40
CA LYS A 127 -3.37 1.14 -2.73
C LYS A 127 -3.88 1.98 -3.88
N ILE A 128 -4.54 3.07 -3.59
CA ILE A 128 -5.07 3.99 -4.62
C ILE A 128 -4.23 5.28 -4.67
N GLY A 129 -4.54 6.19 -5.60
CA GLY A 129 -3.79 7.42 -5.83
C GLY A 129 -3.55 8.25 -4.57
N VAL A 130 -4.41 9.20 -4.30
CA VAL A 130 -4.34 10.06 -3.11
C VAL A 130 -5.69 10.07 -2.41
N THR A 131 -5.71 9.86 -1.10
CA THR A 131 -6.93 10.04 -0.28
C THR A 131 -6.63 10.72 1.03
N THR A 132 -7.65 11.26 1.65
CA THR A 132 -7.58 11.91 2.95
C THR A 132 -8.58 11.29 3.92
N ASN A 133 -8.17 11.15 5.18
CA ASN A 133 -9.03 10.79 6.32
C ASN A 133 -9.83 9.49 6.18
N VAL A 134 -9.32 8.52 5.41
CA VAL A 134 -9.94 7.18 5.31
C VAL A 134 -9.11 6.18 6.09
N SER A 135 -9.60 5.73 7.23
CA SER A 135 -8.91 4.70 8.01
C SER A 135 -9.03 3.31 7.38
N PRO A 136 -8.08 2.39 7.64
CA PRO A 136 -8.07 1.06 7.04
C PRO A 136 -9.33 0.23 7.23
N LEU A 137 -10.07 0.46 8.32
CA LEU A 137 -11.29 -0.28 8.64
C LEU A 137 -12.56 0.55 8.51
N GLN A 138 -12.47 1.75 7.95
CA GLN A 138 -13.62 2.62 7.79
C GLN A 138 -14.65 2.01 6.84
N VAL A 139 -15.87 1.87 7.32
CA VAL A 139 -17.02 1.37 6.56
C VAL A 139 -17.99 2.53 6.38
N GLY A 140 -18.27 2.87 5.13
CA GLY A 140 -19.30 3.85 4.80
C GLY A 140 -18.89 5.31 5.03
N PHE A 141 -17.91 5.80 4.30
CA PHE A 141 -17.59 7.23 4.22
C PHE A 141 -17.83 7.77 2.80
N GLY A 142 -18.44 8.92 2.72
CA GLY A 142 -18.82 9.55 1.47
C GLY A 142 -20.31 9.43 1.20
N SER A 143 -20.80 10.12 0.20
CA SER A 143 -22.18 10.00 -0.24
C SER A 143 -22.47 8.52 -0.53
N ILE A 144 -23.56 8.07 0.03
CA ILE A 144 -24.11 6.72 -0.09
C ILE A 144 -23.85 6.15 -1.49
N GLY A 145 -22.99 5.12 -1.59
CA GLY A 145 -22.73 4.39 -2.84
C GLY A 145 -21.27 4.39 -3.33
N ASP A 146 -20.39 5.20 -2.80
CA ASP A 146 -18.98 5.25 -3.24
C ASP A 146 -18.14 4.20 -2.54
N ALA A 147 -18.07 3.01 -3.12
CA ALA A 147 -17.20 1.91 -2.67
C ALA A 147 -15.71 2.29 -2.64
N GLN A 148 -15.32 3.35 -3.36
CA GLN A 148 -13.93 3.82 -3.45
C GLN A 148 -13.42 4.51 -2.17
N TYR A 149 -14.31 4.94 -1.28
CA TYR A 149 -13.95 5.60 -0.02
C TYR A 149 -14.09 4.72 1.22
N GLN A 150 -14.22 3.43 1.04
CA GLN A 150 -14.18 2.49 2.16
C GLN A 150 -12.75 2.05 2.45
N GLY A 151 -12.40 1.88 3.72
CA GLY A 151 -11.08 1.45 4.13
C GLY A 151 -10.52 0.26 3.32
N PRO A 152 -11.28 -0.84 3.13
CA PRO A 152 -10.85 -1.97 2.31
C PRO A 152 -10.69 -1.65 0.82
N ALA A 153 -11.34 -0.62 0.28
CA ALA A 153 -11.15 -0.19 -1.10
C ALA A 153 -9.87 0.65 -1.26
N VAL A 154 -9.44 1.30 -0.20
CA VAL A 154 -8.30 2.24 -0.16
C VAL A 154 -7.04 1.58 0.36
N TRP A 155 -7.17 0.63 1.28
CA TRP A 155 -6.08 -0.02 1.99
C TRP A 155 -6.03 -1.51 1.74
N ASP A 156 -4.83 -2.04 1.58
CA ASP A 156 -4.54 -3.47 1.62
C ASP A 156 -3.95 -3.82 2.97
N LEU A 157 -4.43 -4.89 3.58
CA LEU A 157 -3.78 -5.50 4.73
C LEU A 157 -2.48 -6.16 4.27
N LEU A 158 -1.36 -5.60 4.70
CA LEU A 158 -0.03 -6.07 4.33
C LEU A 158 0.50 -7.10 5.32
N VAL A 159 0.38 -6.80 6.61
CA VAL A 159 0.86 -7.67 7.69
C VAL A 159 -0.19 -7.74 8.79
N LYS A 160 -0.57 -8.95 9.20
CA LYS A 160 -1.29 -9.18 10.44
C LYS A 160 -0.31 -9.22 11.59
N GLY A 161 -0.55 -8.43 12.60
CA GLY A 161 0.28 -8.36 13.79
C GLY A 161 -0.52 -8.18 15.04
N PHE A 162 0.18 -7.98 16.14
CA PHE A 162 -0.41 -7.84 17.48
C PHE A 162 0.11 -6.57 18.14
N ASN A 163 -0.76 -5.92 18.91
CA ASN A 163 -0.39 -4.79 19.75
C ASN A 163 -1.02 -4.95 21.12
N PHE A 164 -0.17 -5.16 22.14
CA PHE A 164 -0.64 -5.26 23.53
C PHE A 164 -0.97 -3.86 24.05
N VAL A 165 -2.23 -3.65 24.40
CA VAL A 165 -2.76 -2.35 24.85
C VAL A 165 -3.03 -2.29 26.34
N GLY A 166 -2.58 -3.29 27.10
CA GLY A 166 -2.74 -3.33 28.55
C GLY A 166 -4.02 -4.00 29.03
N ASN A 167 -4.55 -3.55 30.16
CA ASN A 167 -5.82 -4.07 30.68
C ASN A 167 -7.00 -3.55 29.86
N PHE A 168 -8.05 -4.35 29.77
CA PHE A 168 -9.28 -3.94 29.11
C PHE A 168 -9.85 -2.66 29.72
N SER A 169 -10.27 -1.75 28.86
CA SER A 169 -10.93 -0.51 29.22
C SER A 169 -12.20 -0.31 28.40
N THR A 170 -13.28 0.10 29.05
CA THR A 170 -14.55 0.39 28.37
C THR A 170 -14.52 1.64 27.51
N THR A 171 -13.51 2.49 27.67
CA THR A 171 -13.34 3.75 26.92
C THR A 171 -12.34 3.64 25.78
N PHE A 172 -11.54 2.56 25.73
CA PHE A 172 -10.56 2.35 24.69
C PHE A 172 -11.23 1.81 23.42
N ASN A 173 -10.84 2.35 22.25
CA ASN A 173 -11.31 1.86 20.96
C ASN A 173 -10.39 0.75 20.46
N TYR A 174 -10.91 -0.47 20.46
CA TYR A 174 -10.16 -1.65 20.04
C TYR A 174 -10.27 -1.87 18.55
N HIS A 175 -9.15 -2.19 17.92
CA HIS A 175 -9.02 -2.54 16.51
C HIS A 175 -8.51 -3.97 16.37
N PRO A 176 -8.70 -4.63 15.22
CA PRO A 176 -8.17 -5.97 15.00
C PRO A 176 -6.66 -6.05 15.26
N GLY A 177 -6.26 -7.07 16.03
CA GLY A 177 -4.87 -7.26 16.45
C GLY A 177 -4.50 -6.59 17.79
N HIS A 178 -5.38 -5.76 18.37
CA HIS A 178 -5.17 -5.32 19.75
C HIS A 178 -5.34 -6.48 20.72
N ILE A 179 -4.39 -6.62 21.64
CA ILE A 179 -4.46 -7.60 22.73
C ILE A 179 -4.72 -6.86 24.02
N ALA A 180 -5.76 -7.25 24.73
CA ALA A 180 -6.10 -6.72 26.04
C ALA A 180 -6.19 -7.85 27.08
N ARG A 181 -5.79 -7.54 28.31
CA ARG A 181 -5.98 -8.44 29.46
C ARG A 181 -7.31 -8.13 30.14
N TYR A 182 -8.10 -9.16 30.39
CA TYR A 182 -9.32 -9.06 31.18
C TYR A 182 -9.41 -10.22 32.17
N GLY A 183 -9.41 -9.93 33.46
CA GLY A 183 -9.21 -10.93 34.47
C GLY A 183 -7.82 -11.57 34.42
N SER A 184 -7.78 -12.89 34.45
CA SER A 184 -6.54 -13.67 34.26
C SER A 184 -6.17 -13.89 32.79
N ASP A 185 -7.09 -13.67 31.85
CA ASP A 185 -6.98 -14.05 30.46
C ASP A 185 -6.52 -12.89 29.59
N SER A 186 -5.91 -13.24 28.48
CA SER A 186 -5.57 -12.31 27.40
C SER A 186 -6.46 -12.59 26.20
N TYR A 187 -6.99 -11.53 25.63
CA TYR A 187 -7.92 -11.57 24.49
C TYR A 187 -7.36 -10.76 23.34
N ILE A 188 -7.58 -11.25 22.12
CA ILE A 188 -7.28 -10.52 20.90
C ILE A 188 -8.56 -9.99 20.27
N SER A 189 -8.56 -8.71 19.90
CA SER A 189 -9.63 -8.11 19.11
C SER A 189 -9.59 -8.65 17.69
N ILE A 190 -10.70 -9.19 17.21
CA ILE A 190 -10.89 -9.73 15.86
C ILE A 190 -11.94 -8.97 15.06
N GLY A 191 -12.84 -8.28 15.75
CA GLY A 191 -13.88 -7.48 15.12
C GLY A 191 -13.36 -6.15 14.56
N ASN A 192 -14.21 -5.48 13.79
CA ASN A 192 -13.98 -4.08 13.43
C ASN A 192 -13.87 -3.23 14.70
N SER A 193 -13.45 -1.97 14.54
CA SER A 193 -13.32 -1.03 15.67
C SER A 193 -14.50 -1.09 16.62
N HIS A 194 -14.25 -1.32 17.90
CA HIS A 194 -15.29 -1.42 18.93
C HIS A 194 -14.84 -0.85 20.27
N THR A 195 -15.77 -0.34 21.01
CA THR A 195 -15.61 0.16 22.39
C THR A 195 -16.62 -0.52 23.28
N ASN A 196 -16.33 -0.61 24.59
CA ASN A 196 -17.25 -1.09 25.61
C ASN A 196 -17.84 -2.50 25.38
N VAL A 197 -17.19 -3.32 24.58
CA VAL A 197 -17.54 -4.75 24.43
C VAL A 197 -16.64 -5.57 25.32
N VAL A 198 -17.17 -6.05 26.45
CA VAL A 198 -16.42 -6.87 27.40
C VAL A 198 -15.93 -8.15 26.70
N PRO A 199 -14.63 -8.52 26.82
CA PRO A 199 -14.06 -9.66 26.11
C PRO A 199 -14.84 -10.95 26.25
N THR A 200 -15.28 -11.30 27.45
CA THR A 200 -16.08 -12.51 27.69
C THR A 200 -17.46 -12.51 27.04
N ALA A 201 -18.05 -11.35 26.83
CA ALA A 201 -19.35 -11.21 26.16
C ALA A 201 -19.22 -11.14 24.63
N GLY A 202 -18.06 -10.76 24.13
CA GLY A 202 -17.78 -10.58 22.69
C GLY A 202 -17.01 -11.72 22.04
N ILE A 203 -16.85 -12.87 22.71
CA ILE A 203 -16.12 -14.03 22.16
C ILE A 203 -16.76 -14.49 20.84
N GLY A 204 -15.91 -14.73 19.84
CA GLY A 204 -16.31 -15.17 18.51
C GLY A 204 -16.85 -14.08 17.59
N THR A 205 -17.04 -12.84 18.07
CA THR A 205 -17.52 -11.70 17.26
C THR A 205 -16.55 -10.53 17.29
N GLN A 206 -16.17 -10.07 18.47
CA GLN A 206 -15.26 -8.94 18.68
C GLN A 206 -13.94 -9.39 19.29
N TRP A 207 -13.95 -10.47 20.03
CA TRP A 207 -12.82 -11.00 20.76
C TRP A 207 -12.64 -12.50 20.55
N GLU A 208 -11.39 -12.92 20.57
CA GLU A 208 -10.98 -14.31 20.75
C GLU A 208 -10.07 -14.42 21.98
N VAL A 209 -10.12 -15.57 22.65
CA VAL A 209 -9.18 -15.89 23.72
C VAL A 209 -7.81 -16.16 23.11
N LEU A 210 -6.83 -15.36 23.48
CA LEU A 210 -5.44 -15.56 23.04
C LEU A 210 -4.68 -16.48 24.00
N ALA A 211 -4.87 -16.26 25.30
CA ALA A 211 -4.29 -17.09 26.35
C ALA A 211 -5.19 -17.07 27.58
N SER A 212 -5.48 -18.25 28.11
CA SER A 212 -6.19 -18.38 29.36
C SER A 212 -5.17 -18.43 30.50
N GLY A 213 -5.34 -17.53 31.47
CA GLY A 213 -4.60 -17.56 32.70
C GLY A 213 -5.31 -18.54 33.68
N ASP A 214 -4.59 -19.50 34.20
CA ASP A 214 -5.12 -20.34 35.23
C ASP A 214 -5.08 -19.59 36.57
N SER A 215 -6.25 -19.16 37.03
CA SER A 215 -6.37 -18.51 38.33
C SER A 215 -6.30 -19.51 39.49
N SER A 216 -6.33 -20.81 39.21
CA SER A 216 -6.38 -21.87 40.22
C SER A 216 -5.01 -22.46 40.59
N ALA A 217 -3.99 -22.20 39.78
CA ALA A 217 -2.65 -22.68 40.03
C ALA A 217 -1.79 -21.60 40.72
N ALA A 218 -2.10 -21.27 41.94
CA ALA A 218 -1.16 -20.56 42.80
C ALA A 218 -0.07 -21.56 43.22
N LEU A 219 1.13 -21.40 42.66
CA LEU A 219 2.33 -22.02 43.23
C LEU A 219 2.58 -21.35 44.58
N ASN A 220 2.20 -22.02 45.65
CA ASN A 220 2.23 -21.43 46.98
C ASN A 220 3.58 -21.61 47.68
N THR A 221 4.48 -22.43 47.12
CA THR A 221 5.79 -22.71 47.71
C THR A 221 6.90 -22.69 46.65
N LYS A 222 8.08 -22.28 47.09
CA LYS A 222 9.28 -22.32 46.22
C LYS A 222 9.61 -23.77 45.85
N GLY A 223 9.50 -24.13 44.60
CA GLY A 223 9.74 -25.48 44.10
C GLY A 223 8.50 -26.22 43.62
N ASP A 224 7.30 -25.61 43.71
CA ASP A 224 6.11 -26.19 43.12
C ASP A 224 6.25 -26.27 41.62
N LEU A 225 6.06 -27.46 41.07
CA LEU A 225 6.05 -27.72 39.65
C LEU A 225 4.63 -28.10 39.24
N LEU A 226 4.05 -27.31 38.32
CA LEU A 226 2.77 -27.68 37.71
C LEU A 226 2.99 -28.86 36.78
N THR A 227 2.53 -30.03 37.17
CA THR A 227 2.45 -31.16 36.26
C THR A 227 1.00 -31.28 35.77
N TYR A 228 0.82 -31.16 34.44
CA TYR A 228 -0.45 -31.51 33.84
C TYR A 228 -0.62 -33.02 33.85
N ASN A 229 -1.53 -33.48 34.66
CA ASN A 229 -1.92 -34.88 34.67
C ASN A 229 -3.32 -35.02 34.09
N SER A 230 -3.40 -35.53 32.85
CA SER A 230 -4.67 -35.78 32.16
C SER A 230 -5.56 -36.87 32.79
N GLY A 231 -5.09 -37.46 33.87
CA GLY A 231 -5.76 -38.51 34.56
C GLY A 231 -6.04 -38.13 36.01
N ASN A 232 -6.85 -37.09 36.21
CA ASN A 232 -7.12 -36.74 37.55
C ASN A 232 -8.01 -37.69 38.29
N GLN A 233 -7.48 -38.26 39.29
CA GLN A 233 -8.25 -38.59 40.49
C GLN A 233 -7.33 -38.50 41.70
N ARG A 234 -7.39 -37.41 42.47
CA ARG A 234 -7.53 -37.44 43.91
C ARG A 234 -7.67 -36.06 44.49
#